data_7e1af1ed49dc0a444b7223ed7fd66eaf
#
_entry.id   7e1af1ed49dc0a444b7223ed7fd66eaf
#
_cell.length_a   1.000
_cell.length_b   1.000
_cell.length_c   1.000
_cell.angle_alpha   90.00
_cell.angle_beta   90.00
_cell.angle_gamma   90.00
#
_symmetry.space_group_name_H-M   'P 1'
#
loop_
_entity.id
_entity.type
_entity.pdbx_description
1 polymer ?
#
loop_
_entity_poly.entity_id
_entity_poly.type
_entity_poly.pdbx_seq_one_letter_code
_entity_poly.pdbx_strand_id
1 'polypeptide(L)'
;MGRFVNSGNSAFQVALNSEIYVDKTGLLAYTNKVMDTTAKFICNSRPRRFGKSITADMLTAYYCKGCSSEEMFSSLEIGQAPGFTKYLNQYDVIHLDIQWCMEPAGGPENVVSYITEKTILELRNYYPEILPDSISSLPEALSCINTATGQKFVVIIDEWDVLIRDASTDLVVQEEYINFLRGMFKGSEPTKYIQLAYLTGILPIKKIKTQSALNNFAEFTMTDARIFSRYIGFTEEEVRMLCEKYHRDFSKTKHWYDGYLLEQYQVYNPKAVVELMIWNKFQSYWSDTGTYEAIVPLINMDFDGLKTAIIEMLSGNSVEIDPTTFQNDMVNFTCRDDILTCLIHLGYLGYDQDTHSAFVPNEEIRQELAKAVKRKKWNEFLTFQQESSELLDATLDMDTDTVARSIEKIHNEYASAIQYNNENSLSSILSIGYLSTMRYYFKPIREFPAGRGFADFVYLPKPEYSRDYPALVVELKWNQNAQTAIRQIKNRQCPEAVANYTENNLLVGISYDKKQKTHNCVIEKYSEK
;
A
#
# COMPACT_ATOMS: atom_id res chain seq x y z
N MET A 1 -30.44 7.78 -18.60
CA MET A 1 -29.14 7.35 -18.11
C MET A 1 -29.02 5.86 -18.28
N GLY A 2 -27.91 5.39 -18.81
CA GLY A 2 -27.63 3.95 -18.95
C GLY A 2 -26.94 3.41 -17.69
N ARG A 3 -26.64 2.11 -17.72
CA ARG A 3 -25.83 1.47 -16.67
C ARG A 3 -24.35 1.70 -16.92
N PHE A 4 -23.94 1.57 -18.17
CA PHE A 4 -22.54 1.73 -18.60
C PHE A 4 -22.29 3.07 -19.29
N VAL A 5 -23.26 3.58 -20.02
CA VAL A 5 -23.16 4.84 -20.75
C VAL A 5 -23.94 5.92 -19.99
N ASN A 6 -23.25 6.97 -19.59
CA ASN A 6 -23.83 8.08 -18.83
C ASN A 6 -24.60 7.62 -17.59
N SER A 7 -23.94 6.84 -16.72
CA SER A 7 -24.55 6.21 -15.53
C SER A 7 -24.99 7.20 -14.46
N GLY A 8 -24.58 8.45 -14.55
CA GLY A 8 -25.06 9.51 -13.67
C GLY A 8 -24.09 9.88 -12.56
N ASN A 9 -24.60 10.58 -11.54
CA ASN A 9 -23.81 11.12 -10.44
C ASN A 9 -24.19 10.56 -9.05
N SER A 10 -25.16 9.63 -9.01
CA SER A 10 -25.71 9.12 -7.74
C SER A 10 -24.69 8.36 -6.89
N ALA A 11 -23.77 7.62 -7.51
CA ALA A 11 -22.75 6.87 -6.78
C ALA A 11 -21.81 7.82 -6.00
N PHE A 12 -21.36 8.91 -6.64
CA PHE A 12 -20.55 9.90 -5.96
C PHE A 12 -21.35 10.70 -4.90
N GLN A 13 -22.65 10.94 -5.12
CA GLN A 13 -23.51 11.53 -4.09
C GLN A 13 -23.57 10.68 -2.82
N VAL A 14 -23.58 9.35 -2.93
CA VAL A 14 -23.53 8.45 -1.77
C VAL A 14 -22.21 8.63 -1.00
N ALA A 15 -21.09 8.79 -1.70
CA ALA A 15 -19.81 9.05 -1.07
C ALA A 15 -19.81 10.41 -0.32
N LEU A 16 -20.37 11.46 -0.91
CA LEU A 16 -20.50 12.77 -0.28
C LEU A 16 -21.41 12.75 0.95
N ASN A 17 -22.43 11.91 0.97
CA ASN A 17 -23.35 11.76 2.10
C ASN A 17 -22.74 10.97 3.28
N SER A 18 -21.55 10.40 3.12
CA SER A 18 -20.88 9.65 4.17
C SER A 18 -20.51 10.57 5.34
N GLU A 19 -20.56 10.05 6.58
CA GLU A 19 -20.19 10.82 7.79
C GLU A 19 -18.76 11.40 7.69
N ILE A 20 -17.87 10.65 7.05
CA ILE A 20 -16.49 11.08 6.78
C ILE A 20 -16.26 11.01 5.28
N TYR A 21 -16.15 12.16 4.67
CA TYR A 21 -15.69 12.36 3.32
C TYR A 21 -14.46 13.30 3.34
N VAL A 22 -13.41 12.91 2.65
CA VAL A 22 -12.19 13.72 2.47
C VAL A 22 -12.13 14.13 1.01
N ASP A 23 -12.05 15.43 0.76
CA ASP A 23 -12.10 15.98 -0.60
C ASP A 23 -10.83 15.63 -1.39
N LYS A 24 -11.02 14.93 -2.50
CA LYS A 24 -9.99 14.54 -3.46
C LYS A 24 -10.26 15.10 -4.85
N THR A 25 -11.22 16.01 -4.96
CA THR A 25 -11.63 16.57 -6.25
C THR A 25 -10.56 17.40 -6.95
N GLY A 26 -9.51 17.81 -6.23
CA GLY A 26 -8.32 18.42 -6.84
C GLY A 26 -7.67 17.56 -7.93
N LEU A 27 -7.88 16.24 -7.93
CA LEU A 27 -7.46 15.35 -9.00
C LEU A 27 -8.07 15.74 -10.36
N LEU A 28 -9.29 16.25 -10.37
CA LEU A 28 -9.99 16.67 -11.58
C LEU A 28 -9.25 17.80 -12.32
N ALA A 29 -8.52 18.65 -11.60
CA ALA A 29 -7.70 19.68 -12.25
C ALA A 29 -6.57 19.04 -13.09
N TYR A 30 -5.98 17.93 -12.63
CA TYR A 30 -5.01 17.20 -13.41
C TYR A 30 -5.65 16.47 -14.60
N THR A 31 -6.76 15.76 -14.41
CA THR A 31 -7.44 15.04 -15.49
C THR A 31 -7.96 16.03 -16.56
N ASN A 32 -8.47 17.18 -16.18
CA ASN A 32 -8.85 18.26 -17.11
C ASN A 32 -7.65 18.76 -17.95
N LYS A 33 -6.46 18.88 -17.31
CA LYS A 33 -5.23 19.34 -17.98
C LYS A 33 -4.74 18.37 -19.04
N VAL A 34 -4.87 17.06 -18.82
CA VAL A 34 -4.36 16.03 -19.72
C VAL A 34 -5.36 15.59 -20.78
N MET A 35 -6.62 16.01 -20.69
CA MET A 35 -7.62 15.74 -21.72
C MET A 35 -7.14 16.19 -23.09
N ASP A 36 -7.44 15.38 -24.11
CA ASP A 36 -7.07 15.62 -25.51
C ASP A 36 -5.55 15.81 -25.75
N THR A 37 -4.73 15.28 -24.86
CA THR A 37 -3.27 15.24 -24.99
C THR A 37 -2.78 13.80 -25.11
N THR A 38 -1.49 13.59 -25.35
CA THR A 38 -0.87 12.25 -25.32
C THR A 38 -0.88 11.61 -23.94
N ALA A 39 -1.08 12.38 -22.86
CA ALA A 39 -1.14 11.93 -21.48
C ALA A 39 -2.55 11.57 -20.98
N LYS A 40 -3.55 11.54 -21.89
CA LYS A 40 -4.96 11.26 -21.55
C LYS A 40 -5.27 9.82 -21.16
N PHE A 41 -4.34 8.91 -21.30
CA PHE A 41 -4.48 7.52 -20.89
C PHE A 41 -3.84 7.34 -19.51
N ILE A 42 -4.66 7.17 -18.48
CA ILE A 42 -4.24 7.11 -17.08
C ILE A 42 -4.58 5.73 -16.51
N CYS A 43 -3.61 5.09 -15.86
CA CYS A 43 -3.84 3.92 -15.03
C CYS A 43 -3.36 4.19 -13.61
N ASN A 44 -4.27 4.12 -12.64
CA ASN A 44 -3.97 4.30 -11.23
C ASN A 44 -4.11 2.98 -10.48
N SER A 45 -3.00 2.50 -9.93
CA SER A 45 -2.95 1.22 -9.19
C SER A 45 -2.68 1.48 -7.72
N ARG A 46 -3.62 1.04 -6.87
CA ARG A 46 -3.55 1.15 -5.41
C ARG A 46 -4.10 -0.11 -4.75
N PRO A 47 -3.69 -0.43 -3.55
CA PRO A 47 -4.28 -1.52 -2.77
C PRO A 47 -5.79 -1.38 -2.62
N ARG A 48 -6.43 -2.43 -2.14
CA ARG A 48 -7.86 -2.38 -1.81
C ARG A 48 -8.14 -1.30 -0.77
N ARG A 49 -9.31 -0.64 -0.87
CA ARG A 49 -9.84 0.34 0.11
C ARG A 49 -9.08 1.67 0.20
N PHE A 50 -8.30 2.01 -0.82
CA PHE A 50 -7.65 3.32 -0.95
C PHE A 50 -8.55 4.38 -1.60
N GLY A 51 -9.82 4.07 -1.89
CA GLY A 51 -10.77 5.04 -2.46
C GLY A 51 -10.80 5.05 -3.99
N LYS A 52 -10.30 4.01 -4.68
CA LYS A 52 -10.26 3.91 -6.15
C LYS A 52 -11.64 4.06 -6.80
N SER A 53 -12.61 3.28 -6.35
CA SER A 53 -13.98 3.30 -6.90
C SER A 53 -14.67 4.64 -6.64
N ILE A 54 -14.48 5.25 -5.46
CA ILE A 54 -14.99 6.59 -5.18
C ILE A 54 -14.39 7.62 -6.15
N THR A 55 -13.12 7.45 -6.54
CA THR A 55 -12.48 8.31 -7.54
C THR A 55 -13.08 8.08 -8.94
N ALA A 56 -13.35 6.83 -9.32
CA ALA A 56 -14.01 6.51 -10.58
C ALA A 56 -15.43 7.11 -10.64
N ASP A 57 -16.19 7.01 -9.54
CA ASP A 57 -17.51 7.62 -9.39
C ASP A 57 -17.46 9.16 -9.44
N MET A 58 -16.46 9.77 -8.81
CA MET A 58 -16.20 11.22 -8.85
C MET A 58 -15.95 11.70 -10.28
N LEU A 59 -15.08 11.01 -11.03
CA LEU A 59 -14.81 11.33 -12.43
C LEU A 59 -16.08 11.18 -13.29
N THR A 60 -16.84 10.10 -13.06
CA THR A 60 -18.11 9.86 -13.75
C THR A 60 -19.10 11.00 -13.47
N ALA A 61 -19.32 11.34 -12.21
CA ALA A 61 -20.24 12.41 -11.81
C ALA A 61 -19.84 13.77 -12.38
N TYR A 62 -18.53 14.04 -12.47
CA TYR A 62 -18.04 15.32 -12.97
C TYR A 62 -18.15 15.45 -14.48
N TYR A 63 -17.81 14.39 -15.24
CA TYR A 63 -17.78 14.46 -16.71
C TYR A 63 -19.10 14.12 -17.39
N CYS A 64 -19.96 13.32 -16.74
CA CYS A 64 -21.15 12.71 -17.34
C CYS A 64 -22.14 13.75 -17.85
N LYS A 65 -22.35 13.72 -19.17
CA LYS A 65 -23.36 14.51 -19.89
C LYS A 65 -24.77 14.11 -19.46
N GLY A 66 -25.63 15.12 -19.30
CA GLY A 66 -27.01 14.91 -18.86
C GLY A 66 -27.17 14.82 -17.34
N CYS A 67 -26.10 14.94 -16.56
CA CYS A 67 -26.16 15.18 -15.12
C CYS A 67 -26.30 16.67 -14.79
N SER A 68 -26.73 16.96 -13.57
CA SER A 68 -26.64 18.30 -12.95
C SER A 68 -25.80 18.15 -11.68
N SER A 69 -24.48 18.34 -11.81
CA SER A 69 -23.52 18.06 -10.74
C SER A 69 -22.86 19.34 -10.19
N GLU A 70 -23.27 20.52 -10.64
CA GLU A 70 -22.63 21.79 -10.24
C GLU A 70 -22.67 22.02 -8.72
N GLU A 71 -23.85 21.83 -8.10
CA GLU A 71 -24.01 21.97 -6.65
C GLU A 71 -23.12 20.99 -5.87
N MET A 72 -22.93 19.79 -6.42
CA MET A 72 -22.13 18.72 -5.82
C MET A 72 -20.65 19.07 -5.73
N PHE A 73 -20.11 19.81 -6.71
CA PHE A 73 -18.69 20.12 -6.82
C PHE A 73 -18.32 21.57 -6.47
N SER A 74 -19.29 22.51 -6.46
CA SER A 74 -19.01 23.93 -6.29
C SER A 74 -18.33 24.31 -4.97
N SER A 75 -18.61 23.58 -3.90
CA SER A 75 -18.01 23.78 -2.57
C SER A 75 -16.70 23.00 -2.36
N LEU A 76 -16.32 22.12 -3.28
CA LEU A 76 -15.13 21.28 -3.20
C LEU A 76 -13.91 21.95 -3.86
N GLU A 77 -12.72 21.37 -3.69
CA GLU A 77 -11.46 21.91 -4.21
C GLU A 77 -11.54 22.24 -5.71
N ILE A 78 -12.12 21.37 -6.51
CA ILE A 78 -12.28 21.58 -7.96
C ILE A 78 -13.17 22.78 -8.29
N GLY A 79 -14.16 23.09 -7.46
CA GLY A 79 -15.07 24.22 -7.65
C GLY A 79 -14.33 25.57 -7.64
N GLN A 80 -13.16 25.63 -7.02
CA GLN A 80 -12.30 26.82 -6.99
C GLN A 80 -11.30 26.84 -8.16
N ALA A 81 -11.20 25.77 -8.96
CA ALA A 81 -10.23 25.67 -10.04
C ALA A 81 -10.65 26.47 -11.28
N PRO A 82 -9.71 27.14 -11.98
CA PRO A 82 -10.00 27.79 -13.25
C PRO A 82 -10.55 26.78 -14.28
N GLY A 83 -11.69 27.12 -14.90
CA GLY A 83 -12.30 26.27 -15.91
C GLY A 83 -13.14 25.11 -15.36
N PHE A 84 -13.50 25.13 -14.06
CA PHE A 84 -14.38 24.13 -13.43
C PHE A 84 -15.60 23.81 -14.30
N THR A 85 -16.39 24.81 -14.70
CA THR A 85 -17.62 24.62 -15.51
C THR A 85 -17.35 24.20 -16.95
N LYS A 86 -16.14 24.41 -17.48
CA LYS A 86 -15.78 24.07 -18.88
C LYS A 86 -15.88 22.59 -19.16
N TYR A 87 -15.56 21.76 -18.18
CA TYR A 87 -15.49 20.30 -18.34
C TYR A 87 -16.66 19.60 -17.64
N LEU A 88 -17.35 20.30 -16.74
CA LEU A 88 -18.43 19.75 -15.93
C LEU A 88 -19.60 19.31 -16.80
N ASN A 89 -19.97 18.03 -16.72
CA ASN A 89 -21.11 17.43 -17.41
C ASN A 89 -21.12 17.62 -18.96
N GLN A 90 -19.94 17.58 -19.59
CA GLN A 90 -19.79 17.86 -21.01
C GLN A 90 -19.59 16.63 -21.88
N TYR A 91 -19.30 15.46 -21.32
CA TYR A 91 -18.84 14.30 -22.08
C TYR A 91 -19.76 13.09 -21.94
N ASP A 92 -19.82 12.28 -23.01
CA ASP A 92 -20.36 10.94 -22.88
C ASP A 92 -19.33 10.08 -22.12
N VAL A 93 -19.76 9.53 -20.99
CA VAL A 93 -18.94 8.72 -20.09
C VAL A 93 -19.32 7.25 -20.23
N ILE A 94 -18.34 6.40 -20.48
CA ILE A 94 -18.48 4.94 -20.37
C ILE A 94 -17.80 4.54 -19.07
N HIS A 95 -18.56 3.99 -18.12
CA HIS A 95 -18.05 3.51 -16.84
C HIS A 95 -18.31 2.02 -16.70
N LEU A 96 -17.23 1.23 -16.62
CA LEU A 96 -17.25 -0.23 -16.50
C LEU A 96 -16.63 -0.63 -15.17
N ASP A 97 -17.39 -1.30 -14.31
CA ASP A 97 -16.90 -2.04 -13.14
C ASP A 97 -16.75 -3.50 -13.53
N ILE A 98 -15.51 -3.93 -13.76
CA ILE A 98 -15.23 -5.29 -14.24
C ILE A 98 -15.55 -6.35 -13.19
N GLN A 99 -15.32 -6.04 -11.90
CA GLN A 99 -15.65 -6.96 -10.79
C GLN A 99 -17.15 -7.24 -10.75
N TRP A 100 -17.96 -6.19 -10.84
CA TRP A 100 -19.41 -6.35 -10.85
C TRP A 100 -19.90 -7.13 -12.07
N CYS A 101 -19.27 -6.94 -13.24
CA CYS A 101 -19.68 -7.59 -14.48
C CYS A 101 -19.49 -9.12 -14.46
N MET A 102 -18.67 -9.68 -13.60
CA MET A 102 -18.39 -11.12 -13.57
C MET A 102 -19.62 -11.96 -13.28
N GLU A 103 -20.44 -11.56 -12.32
CA GLU A 103 -21.64 -12.31 -11.94
C GLU A 103 -22.74 -12.25 -13.04
N PRO A 104 -23.18 -11.07 -13.53
CA PRO A 104 -24.20 -11.00 -14.56
C PRO A 104 -23.73 -11.53 -15.93
N ALA A 105 -22.43 -11.64 -16.19
CA ALA A 105 -21.88 -12.32 -17.35
C ALA A 105 -21.96 -13.86 -17.24
N GLY A 106 -22.14 -14.40 -16.04
CA GLY A 106 -22.16 -15.83 -15.79
C GLY A 106 -20.78 -16.49 -15.71
N GLY A 107 -19.72 -15.68 -15.57
CA GLY A 107 -18.34 -16.15 -15.40
C GLY A 107 -17.32 -15.27 -16.12
N PRO A 108 -16.03 -15.38 -15.75
CA PRO A 108 -14.96 -14.54 -16.29
C PRO A 108 -14.80 -14.66 -17.81
N GLU A 109 -15.09 -15.83 -18.41
CA GLU A 109 -15.00 -16.11 -19.83
C GLU A 109 -16.00 -15.30 -20.68
N ASN A 110 -17.08 -14.81 -20.08
CA ASN A 110 -18.12 -14.08 -20.79
C ASN A 110 -18.09 -12.56 -20.56
N VAL A 111 -17.19 -12.06 -19.71
CA VAL A 111 -17.17 -10.64 -19.31
C VAL A 111 -16.97 -9.72 -20.50
N VAL A 112 -16.04 -10.02 -21.41
CA VAL A 112 -15.75 -9.19 -22.59
C VAL A 112 -16.96 -9.10 -23.49
N SER A 113 -17.61 -10.22 -23.80
CA SER A 113 -18.81 -10.25 -24.64
C SER A 113 -19.98 -9.51 -23.97
N TYR A 114 -20.19 -9.72 -22.67
CA TYR A 114 -21.23 -9.07 -21.88
C TYR A 114 -21.09 -7.54 -21.89
N ILE A 115 -19.93 -7.02 -21.52
CA ILE A 115 -19.71 -5.56 -21.47
C ILE A 115 -19.80 -4.93 -22.85
N THR A 116 -19.31 -5.62 -23.89
CA THR A 116 -19.38 -5.16 -25.27
C THR A 116 -20.82 -5.06 -25.73
N GLU A 117 -21.60 -6.15 -25.60
CA GLU A 117 -23.02 -6.20 -26.04
C GLU A 117 -23.85 -5.14 -25.30
N LYS A 118 -23.75 -5.07 -23.95
CA LYS A 118 -24.58 -4.17 -23.17
C LYS A 118 -24.22 -2.70 -23.42
N THR A 119 -22.93 -2.39 -23.55
CA THR A 119 -22.50 -1.01 -23.84
C THR A 119 -22.92 -0.57 -25.23
N ILE A 120 -22.80 -1.43 -26.27
CA ILE A 120 -23.27 -1.13 -27.62
C ILE A 120 -24.78 -0.92 -27.63
N LEU A 121 -25.55 -1.76 -26.92
CA LEU A 121 -27.00 -1.60 -26.81
C LEU A 121 -27.38 -0.24 -26.23
N GLU A 122 -26.68 0.21 -25.16
CA GLU A 122 -26.91 1.53 -24.58
C GLU A 122 -26.48 2.65 -25.53
N LEU A 123 -25.36 2.52 -26.24
CA LEU A 123 -24.93 3.49 -27.25
C LEU A 123 -25.93 3.63 -28.39
N ARG A 124 -26.58 2.54 -28.84
CA ARG A 124 -27.65 2.60 -29.82
C ARG A 124 -28.85 3.42 -29.35
N ASN A 125 -29.18 3.37 -28.06
CA ASN A 125 -30.26 4.22 -27.52
C ASN A 125 -29.93 5.71 -27.55
N TYR A 126 -28.64 6.07 -27.43
CA TYR A 126 -28.18 7.47 -27.52
C TYR A 126 -27.94 7.90 -28.97
N TYR A 127 -27.58 6.97 -29.88
CA TYR A 127 -27.19 7.22 -31.26
C TYR A 127 -27.94 6.28 -32.25
N PRO A 128 -29.27 6.27 -32.27
CA PRO A 128 -30.07 5.24 -32.97
C PRO A 128 -29.88 5.22 -34.49
N GLU A 129 -29.54 6.36 -35.10
CA GLU A 129 -29.36 6.47 -36.56
C GLU A 129 -27.91 6.22 -37.01
N ILE A 130 -26.96 6.05 -36.06
CA ILE A 130 -25.53 5.99 -36.37
C ILE A 130 -24.98 4.57 -36.30
N LEU A 131 -25.49 3.75 -35.37
CA LEU A 131 -24.98 2.41 -35.13
C LEU A 131 -25.85 1.33 -35.78
N PRO A 132 -25.44 0.76 -36.94
CA PRO A 132 -26.13 -0.37 -37.54
C PRO A 132 -26.08 -1.61 -36.65
N ASP A 133 -27.08 -2.51 -36.84
CA ASP A 133 -27.16 -3.75 -36.05
C ASP A 133 -25.99 -4.71 -36.27
N SER A 134 -25.28 -4.57 -37.38
CA SER A 134 -24.10 -5.39 -37.69
C SER A 134 -22.88 -5.09 -36.84
N ILE A 135 -22.83 -3.94 -36.15
CA ILE A 135 -21.68 -3.59 -35.29
C ILE A 135 -21.74 -4.39 -34.01
N SER A 136 -20.70 -5.20 -33.78
CA SER A 136 -20.51 -6.04 -32.60
C SER A 136 -19.22 -5.73 -31.82
N SER A 137 -18.42 -4.78 -32.28
CA SER A 137 -17.16 -4.35 -31.64
C SER A 137 -17.34 -2.97 -30.99
N LEU A 138 -17.04 -2.87 -29.69
CA LEU A 138 -17.15 -1.60 -28.96
C LEU A 138 -16.19 -0.52 -29.51
N PRO A 139 -14.90 -0.79 -29.81
CA PRO A 139 -14.03 0.18 -30.48
C PRO A 139 -14.59 0.68 -31.81
N GLU A 140 -15.17 -0.20 -32.61
CA GLU A 140 -15.79 0.16 -33.88
C GLU A 140 -17.02 1.06 -33.67
N ALA A 141 -17.87 0.74 -32.70
CA ALA A 141 -19.03 1.56 -32.36
C ALA A 141 -18.61 3.00 -32.00
N LEU A 142 -17.58 3.15 -31.13
CA LEU A 142 -17.06 4.45 -30.73
C LEU A 142 -16.46 5.22 -31.92
N SER A 143 -15.74 4.54 -32.81
CA SER A 143 -15.18 5.13 -34.03
C SER A 143 -16.26 5.61 -34.98
N CYS A 144 -17.34 4.84 -35.18
CA CYS A 144 -18.49 5.22 -36.00
C CYS A 144 -19.18 6.47 -35.43
N ILE A 145 -19.47 6.51 -34.14
CA ILE A 145 -20.09 7.68 -33.51
C ILE A 145 -19.18 8.91 -33.66
N ASN A 146 -17.89 8.76 -33.38
CA ASN A 146 -16.94 9.86 -33.50
C ASN A 146 -16.86 10.39 -34.95
N THR A 147 -16.83 9.50 -35.93
CA THR A 147 -16.78 9.88 -37.34
C THR A 147 -18.04 10.65 -37.78
N ALA A 148 -19.22 10.23 -37.30
CA ALA A 148 -20.50 10.85 -37.67
C ALA A 148 -20.77 12.16 -36.93
N THR A 149 -20.31 12.31 -35.68
CA THR A 149 -20.71 13.41 -34.77
C THR A 149 -19.57 14.28 -34.28
N GLY A 150 -18.32 13.82 -34.38
CA GLY A 150 -17.18 14.42 -33.74
C GLY A 150 -17.10 14.16 -32.22
N GLN A 151 -18.07 13.42 -31.66
CA GLN A 151 -18.14 13.15 -30.21
C GLN A 151 -16.96 12.29 -29.75
N LYS A 152 -16.38 12.67 -28.58
CA LYS A 152 -15.32 11.91 -27.91
C LYS A 152 -15.83 11.44 -26.55
N PHE A 153 -15.26 10.34 -26.08
CA PHE A 153 -15.71 9.64 -24.87
C PHE A 153 -14.71 9.74 -23.73
N VAL A 154 -15.21 9.89 -22.51
CA VAL A 154 -14.46 9.60 -21.29
C VAL A 154 -14.73 8.14 -20.94
N VAL A 155 -13.68 7.32 -20.88
CA VAL A 155 -13.80 5.89 -20.58
C VAL A 155 -13.15 5.62 -19.23
N ILE A 156 -13.94 5.10 -18.29
CA ILE A 156 -13.53 4.77 -16.93
C ILE A 156 -13.70 3.26 -16.75
N ILE A 157 -12.65 2.57 -16.34
CA ILE A 157 -12.69 1.14 -16.03
C ILE A 157 -12.22 0.95 -14.60
N ASP A 158 -13.14 0.57 -13.70
CA ASP A 158 -12.80 0.22 -12.32
C ASP A 158 -12.51 -1.28 -12.20
N GLU A 159 -11.57 -1.63 -11.30
CA GLU A 159 -11.04 -2.99 -11.09
C GLU A 159 -10.60 -3.66 -12.41
N TRP A 160 -9.88 -2.90 -13.27
CA TRP A 160 -9.47 -3.36 -14.60
C TRP A 160 -8.70 -4.69 -14.57
N ASP A 161 -8.00 -4.97 -13.48
CA ASP A 161 -7.08 -6.11 -13.32
C ASP A 161 -7.74 -7.35 -12.70
N VAL A 162 -9.05 -7.33 -12.43
CA VAL A 162 -9.72 -8.43 -11.75
C VAL A 162 -9.64 -9.75 -12.53
N LEU A 163 -9.78 -9.72 -13.87
CA LEU A 163 -9.65 -10.92 -14.69
C LEU A 163 -8.20 -11.45 -14.74
N ILE A 164 -7.20 -10.60 -14.51
CA ILE A 164 -5.80 -11.01 -14.40
C ILE A 164 -5.54 -11.68 -13.05
N ARG A 165 -6.14 -11.17 -11.97
CA ARG A 165 -5.95 -11.66 -10.60
C ARG A 165 -6.78 -12.92 -10.30
N ASP A 166 -8.07 -12.86 -10.61
CA ASP A 166 -9.04 -13.88 -10.17
C ASP A 166 -9.14 -15.05 -11.16
N ALA A 167 -8.85 -14.81 -12.47
CA ALA A 167 -8.70 -15.85 -13.48
C ALA A 167 -7.20 -16.11 -13.79
N SER A 168 -6.33 -16.07 -12.79
CA SER A 168 -4.87 -16.09 -12.96
C SER A 168 -4.35 -17.34 -13.71
N THR A 169 -5.05 -18.46 -13.66
CA THR A 169 -4.70 -19.72 -14.35
C THR A 169 -5.35 -19.87 -15.73
N ASP A 170 -6.33 -19.03 -16.08
CA ASP A 170 -7.01 -19.08 -17.36
C ASP A 170 -6.39 -18.07 -18.36
N LEU A 171 -5.38 -18.56 -19.08
CA LEU A 171 -4.65 -17.73 -20.03
C LEU A 171 -5.50 -17.29 -21.23
N VAL A 172 -6.55 -18.05 -21.60
CA VAL A 172 -7.44 -17.72 -22.73
C VAL A 172 -8.29 -16.50 -22.37
N VAL A 173 -8.93 -16.53 -21.21
CA VAL A 173 -9.72 -15.39 -20.69
C VAL A 173 -8.86 -14.14 -20.57
N GLN A 174 -7.67 -14.26 -20.02
CA GLN A 174 -6.74 -13.13 -19.88
C GLN A 174 -6.34 -12.56 -21.24
N GLU A 175 -6.04 -13.41 -22.23
CA GLU A 175 -5.63 -12.96 -23.54
C GLU A 175 -6.78 -12.26 -24.28
N GLU A 176 -8.00 -12.78 -24.21
CA GLU A 176 -9.19 -12.16 -24.75
C GLU A 176 -9.42 -10.77 -24.15
N TYR A 177 -9.33 -10.67 -22.83
CA TYR A 177 -9.51 -9.39 -22.14
C TYR A 177 -8.41 -8.37 -22.47
N ILE A 178 -7.14 -8.80 -22.54
CA ILE A 178 -6.05 -7.92 -22.96
C ILE A 178 -6.21 -7.46 -24.40
N ASN A 179 -6.71 -8.34 -25.29
CA ASN A 179 -7.00 -7.97 -26.69
C ASN A 179 -8.15 -6.96 -26.77
N PHE A 180 -9.17 -7.11 -25.93
CA PHE A 180 -10.22 -6.10 -25.78
C PHE A 180 -9.66 -4.74 -25.37
N LEU A 181 -8.84 -4.69 -24.31
CA LEU A 181 -8.21 -3.43 -23.86
C LEU A 181 -7.28 -2.83 -24.93
N ARG A 182 -6.56 -3.66 -25.68
CA ARG A 182 -5.76 -3.19 -26.84
C ARG A 182 -6.63 -2.54 -27.90
N GLY A 183 -7.73 -3.17 -28.27
CA GLY A 183 -8.68 -2.63 -29.24
C GLY A 183 -9.24 -1.30 -28.79
N MET A 184 -9.55 -1.17 -27.50
CA MET A 184 -10.10 0.06 -26.94
C MET A 184 -9.10 1.22 -26.90
N PHE A 185 -7.81 0.97 -26.64
CA PHE A 185 -6.89 2.03 -26.24
C PHE A 185 -5.60 2.15 -27.07
N LYS A 186 -5.21 1.13 -27.86
CA LYS A 186 -3.93 1.12 -28.58
C LYS A 186 -4.10 1.43 -30.06
N GLY A 187 -3.22 2.26 -30.59
CA GLY A 187 -3.21 2.64 -32.00
C GLY A 187 -3.69 4.06 -32.26
N SER A 188 -3.83 4.44 -33.53
CA SER A 188 -4.22 5.79 -33.93
C SER A 188 -5.74 6.04 -33.78
N GLU A 189 -6.57 5.03 -34.03
CA GLU A 189 -8.04 5.19 -33.99
C GLU A 189 -8.53 5.55 -32.58
N PRO A 190 -8.13 4.86 -31.47
CA PRO A 190 -8.54 5.28 -30.13
C PRO A 190 -8.21 6.73 -29.78
N THR A 191 -7.13 7.30 -30.34
CA THR A 191 -6.78 8.69 -30.07
C THR A 191 -7.81 9.69 -30.60
N LYS A 192 -8.62 9.30 -31.58
CA LYS A 192 -9.65 10.16 -32.19
C LYS A 192 -10.91 10.25 -31.32
N TYR A 193 -11.37 9.10 -30.79
CA TYR A 193 -12.63 9.02 -30.06
C TYR A 193 -12.49 9.02 -28.53
N ILE A 194 -11.31 8.78 -27.98
CA ILE A 194 -11.07 8.88 -26.53
C ILE A 194 -10.71 10.33 -26.17
N GLN A 195 -11.46 10.93 -25.25
CA GLN A 195 -11.16 12.22 -24.65
C GLN A 195 -10.25 12.04 -23.43
N LEU A 196 -10.57 11.06 -22.58
CA LEU A 196 -9.82 10.64 -21.40
C LEU A 196 -10.08 9.15 -21.18
N ALA A 197 -9.05 8.38 -20.86
CA ALA A 197 -9.18 7.02 -20.33
C ALA A 197 -8.61 6.97 -18.92
N TYR A 198 -9.41 6.49 -17.97
CA TYR A 198 -9.00 6.31 -16.58
C TYR A 198 -9.28 4.88 -16.14
N LEU A 199 -8.21 4.12 -15.91
CA LEU A 199 -8.28 2.75 -15.42
C LEU A 199 -7.84 2.73 -13.97
N THR A 200 -8.54 1.99 -13.12
CA THR A 200 -8.14 1.78 -11.74
C THR A 200 -8.20 0.31 -11.35
N GLY A 201 -7.20 -0.12 -10.58
CA GLY A 201 -7.02 -1.51 -10.14
C GLY A 201 -5.96 -1.62 -9.05
N ILE A 202 -5.44 -2.80 -8.85
CA ILE A 202 -4.36 -3.08 -7.90
C ILE A 202 -3.03 -3.21 -8.64
N LEU A 203 -3.01 -3.95 -9.73
CA LEU A 203 -1.80 -4.25 -10.50
C LEU A 203 -1.47 -3.13 -11.50
N PRO A 204 -0.18 -2.85 -11.75
CA PRO A 204 0.25 -1.98 -12.84
C PRO A 204 -0.07 -2.57 -14.21
N ILE A 205 -0.30 -1.70 -15.24
CA ILE A 205 -0.81 -2.15 -16.55
C ILE A 205 0.30 -2.41 -17.59
N LYS A 206 1.46 -1.76 -17.49
CA LYS A 206 2.47 -1.76 -18.57
C LYS A 206 3.19 -3.09 -18.77
N LYS A 207 3.30 -3.89 -17.74
CA LYS A 207 4.14 -5.11 -17.74
C LYS A 207 3.34 -6.41 -17.87
N ILE A 208 2.13 -6.36 -18.41
CA ILE A 208 1.32 -7.56 -18.58
C ILE A 208 1.88 -8.39 -19.74
N LYS A 209 2.48 -9.54 -19.41
CA LYS A 209 3.15 -10.46 -20.33
C LYS A 209 4.25 -9.78 -21.17
N THR A 210 5.04 -10.56 -21.87
CA THR A 210 6.23 -10.14 -22.63
C THR A 210 6.01 -9.14 -23.77
N GLN A 211 4.77 -8.77 -24.09
CA GLN A 211 4.45 -7.76 -25.07
C GLN A 211 3.82 -6.55 -24.38
N SER A 212 4.40 -5.37 -24.56
CA SER A 212 3.91 -4.09 -24.05
C SER A 212 2.50 -3.76 -24.61
N ALA A 213 1.47 -4.38 -24.01
CA ALA A 213 0.12 -4.32 -24.50
C ALA A 213 -0.45 -2.89 -24.47
N LEU A 214 -0.20 -2.18 -23.37
CA LEU A 214 -0.81 -0.88 -23.05
C LEU A 214 0.26 0.13 -22.55
N ASN A 215 1.37 0.21 -23.28
CA ASN A 215 2.49 1.09 -22.93
C ASN A 215 2.22 2.60 -23.12
N ASN A 216 1.07 2.94 -23.71
CA ASN A 216 0.62 4.32 -23.89
C ASN A 216 -0.03 4.91 -22.63
N PHE A 217 -0.30 4.11 -21.61
CA PHE A 217 -0.83 4.61 -20.33
C PHE A 217 0.26 5.28 -19.49
N ALA A 218 -0.07 6.41 -18.88
CA ALA A 218 0.65 6.97 -17.74
C ALA A 218 0.23 6.17 -16.50
N GLU A 219 1.17 5.47 -15.89
CA GLU A 219 0.94 4.68 -14.67
C GLU A 219 1.27 5.48 -13.42
N PHE A 220 0.44 5.25 -12.40
CA PHE A 220 0.59 5.80 -11.05
C PHE A 220 0.40 4.64 -10.06
N THR A 221 1.51 4.14 -9.52
CA THR A 221 1.55 2.87 -8.77
C THR A 221 1.98 3.09 -7.31
N MET A 222 2.09 2.01 -6.53
CA MET A 222 2.68 2.07 -5.18
C MET A 222 4.19 2.31 -5.19
N THR A 223 4.85 2.02 -6.30
CA THR A 223 6.30 2.23 -6.48
C THR A 223 6.64 3.51 -7.26
N ASP A 224 5.66 4.15 -7.91
CA ASP A 224 5.82 5.41 -8.67
C ASP A 224 4.45 6.14 -8.68
N ALA A 225 4.16 6.90 -7.64
CA ALA A 225 2.84 7.51 -7.42
C ALA A 225 2.69 8.89 -8.03
N ARG A 226 3.77 9.65 -8.17
CA ARG A 226 3.81 10.99 -8.72
C ARG A 226 2.68 11.88 -8.16
N ILE A 227 1.98 12.62 -9.03
CA ILE A 227 0.89 13.52 -8.65
C ILE A 227 -0.29 12.82 -7.97
N PHE A 228 -0.48 11.51 -8.17
CA PHE A 228 -1.56 10.74 -7.52
C PHE A 228 -1.28 10.41 -6.05
N SER A 229 -0.06 10.67 -5.56
CA SER A 229 0.33 10.40 -4.17
C SER A 229 -0.60 11.02 -3.12
N ARG A 230 -1.11 12.23 -3.36
CA ARG A 230 -1.98 12.95 -2.42
C ARG A 230 -3.49 12.73 -2.66
N TYR A 231 -3.88 12.17 -3.80
CA TYR A 231 -5.30 12.08 -4.17
C TYR A 231 -5.93 10.72 -3.91
N ILE A 232 -5.13 9.66 -3.80
CA ILE A 232 -5.64 8.30 -3.57
C ILE A 232 -5.08 7.78 -2.25
N GLY A 233 -5.96 7.58 -1.26
CA GLY A 233 -5.61 7.40 0.14
C GLY A 233 -5.76 8.69 0.94
N PHE A 234 -5.52 8.65 2.25
CA PHE A 234 -5.52 9.84 3.11
C PHE A 234 -4.09 10.27 3.43
N THR A 235 -3.79 11.54 3.27
CA THR A 235 -2.49 12.10 3.67
C THR A 235 -2.39 12.26 5.19
N GLU A 236 -1.18 12.35 5.73
CA GLU A 236 -0.96 12.58 7.15
C GLU A 236 -1.69 13.84 7.66
N GLU A 237 -1.70 14.91 6.87
CA GLU A 237 -2.40 16.15 7.24
C GLU A 237 -3.91 15.94 7.38
N GLU A 238 -4.53 15.25 6.42
CA GLU A 238 -5.96 14.92 6.48
C GLU A 238 -6.28 14.01 7.68
N VAL A 239 -5.42 13.02 7.97
CA VAL A 239 -5.60 12.16 9.13
C VAL A 239 -5.44 12.93 10.44
N ARG A 240 -4.52 13.88 10.51
CA ARG A 240 -4.35 14.76 11.67
C ARG A 240 -5.61 15.60 11.92
N MET A 241 -6.16 16.22 10.86
CA MET A 241 -7.43 16.96 10.96
C MET A 241 -8.60 16.07 11.41
N LEU A 242 -8.67 14.84 10.91
CA LEU A 242 -9.69 13.88 11.35
C LEU A 242 -9.49 13.48 12.84
N CYS A 243 -8.26 13.24 13.28
CA CYS A 243 -7.96 12.96 14.69
C CYS A 243 -8.39 14.11 15.61
N GLU A 244 -8.14 15.36 15.23
CA GLU A 244 -8.58 16.53 15.97
C GLU A 244 -10.12 16.60 16.02
N LYS A 245 -10.80 16.48 14.85
CA LYS A 245 -12.25 16.53 14.74
C LYS A 245 -12.96 15.46 15.57
N TYR A 246 -12.42 14.23 15.58
CA TYR A 246 -13.03 13.09 16.26
C TYR A 246 -12.41 12.81 17.64
N HIS A 247 -11.52 13.68 18.13
CA HIS A 247 -10.81 13.53 19.41
C HIS A 247 -10.09 12.17 19.54
N ARG A 248 -9.28 11.84 18.52
CA ARG A 248 -8.45 10.63 18.50
C ARG A 248 -6.98 10.99 18.72
N ASP A 249 -6.25 10.09 19.36
CA ASP A 249 -4.81 10.23 19.54
C ASP A 249 -4.09 10.03 18.20
N PHE A 250 -3.52 11.13 17.67
CA PHE A 250 -2.81 11.09 16.39
C PHE A 250 -1.54 10.25 16.47
N SER A 251 -0.78 10.30 17.56
CA SER A 251 0.46 9.51 17.69
C SER A 251 0.17 8.01 17.63
N LYS A 252 -0.86 7.57 18.34
CA LYS A 252 -1.33 6.19 18.30
C LYS A 252 -1.88 5.81 16.94
N THR A 253 -2.63 6.71 16.29
CA THR A 253 -3.15 6.50 14.93
C THR A 253 -2.02 6.30 13.92
N LYS A 254 -0.97 7.10 14.04
CA LYS A 254 0.23 6.98 13.22
C LYS A 254 0.90 5.62 13.40
N HIS A 255 1.12 5.17 14.61
CA HIS A 255 1.71 3.85 14.87
C HIS A 255 0.91 2.68 14.29
N TRP A 256 -0.42 2.81 14.27
CA TRP A 256 -1.29 1.73 13.81
C TRP A 256 -1.48 1.69 12.31
N TYR A 257 -1.54 2.83 11.62
CA TYR A 257 -2.08 2.90 10.24
C TYR A 257 -1.23 3.70 9.25
N ASP A 258 -0.14 4.35 9.67
CA ASP A 258 0.81 5.04 8.78
C ASP A 258 1.69 4.07 8.00
N GLY A 259 2.53 4.60 7.10
CA GLY A 259 3.70 3.91 6.58
C GLY A 259 3.70 3.64 5.09
N TYR A 260 2.78 4.19 4.30
CA TYR A 260 2.92 4.20 2.84
C TYR A 260 3.52 5.54 2.43
N LEU A 261 4.84 5.56 2.21
CA LEU A 261 5.52 6.73 1.66
C LEU A 261 5.34 6.75 0.14
N LEU A 262 4.55 7.69 -0.36
CA LEU A 262 4.32 7.90 -1.78
C LEU A 262 4.83 9.28 -2.16
N GLU A 263 5.96 9.36 -2.86
CA GLU A 263 6.72 10.59 -3.04
C GLU A 263 7.07 11.23 -1.68
N GLN A 264 6.66 12.47 -1.46
CA GLN A 264 6.84 13.17 -0.19
C GLN A 264 5.68 12.99 0.82
N TYR A 265 4.63 12.23 0.49
CA TYR A 265 3.44 12.10 1.32
C TYR A 265 3.42 10.79 2.10
N GLN A 266 3.19 10.90 3.40
CA GLN A 266 2.74 9.75 4.19
C GLN A 266 1.25 9.54 3.92
N VAL A 267 0.91 8.35 3.43
CA VAL A 267 -0.45 8.02 3.00
C VAL A 267 -0.98 6.85 3.83
N TYR A 268 -2.22 6.99 4.26
CA TYR A 268 -2.93 6.03 5.11
C TYR A 268 -4.04 5.35 4.31
N ASN A 269 -4.38 4.12 4.72
CA ASN A 269 -5.56 3.44 4.20
C ASN A 269 -6.84 4.12 4.73
N PRO A 270 -7.70 4.69 3.86
CA PRO A 270 -8.92 5.38 4.28
C PRO A 270 -9.86 4.53 5.13
N LYS A 271 -10.01 3.24 4.80
CA LYS A 271 -10.92 2.35 5.54
C LYS A 271 -10.52 2.21 6.99
N ALA A 272 -9.23 1.95 7.27
CA ALA A 272 -8.74 1.80 8.64
C ALA A 272 -8.91 3.10 9.44
N VAL A 273 -8.61 4.24 8.82
CA VAL A 273 -8.77 5.56 9.46
C VAL A 273 -10.24 5.87 9.75
N VAL A 274 -11.14 5.69 8.78
CA VAL A 274 -12.59 5.94 8.95
C VAL A 274 -13.16 5.08 10.08
N GLU A 275 -12.85 3.78 10.10
CA GLU A 275 -13.30 2.87 11.16
C GLU A 275 -12.79 3.30 12.54
N LEU A 276 -11.51 3.70 12.63
CA LEU A 276 -10.97 4.24 13.87
C LEU A 276 -11.72 5.51 14.33
N MET A 277 -11.99 6.45 13.41
CA MET A 277 -12.70 7.68 13.75
C MET A 277 -14.08 7.38 14.33
N ILE A 278 -14.84 6.49 13.68
CA ILE A 278 -16.20 6.13 14.07
C ILE A 278 -16.21 5.33 15.38
N TRP A 279 -15.44 4.26 15.46
CA TRP A 279 -15.54 3.28 16.55
C TRP A 279 -14.58 3.50 17.71
N ASN A 280 -13.59 4.39 17.58
CA ASN A 280 -12.54 4.64 18.58
C ASN A 280 -11.83 3.36 19.06
N LYS A 281 -11.59 2.42 18.15
CA LYS A 281 -10.96 1.16 18.47
C LYS A 281 -9.74 0.92 17.61
N PHE A 282 -8.57 0.75 18.23
CA PHE A 282 -7.34 0.41 17.55
C PHE A 282 -7.26 -1.11 17.36
N GLN A 283 -7.39 -1.56 16.13
CA GLN A 283 -7.35 -2.98 15.74
C GLN A 283 -7.05 -3.09 14.24
N SER A 284 -6.80 -4.32 13.74
CA SER A 284 -6.72 -4.54 12.29
C SER A 284 -8.13 -4.49 11.69
N TYR A 285 -8.32 -3.61 10.72
CA TYR A 285 -9.49 -3.55 9.84
C TYR A 285 -9.18 -4.15 8.47
N TRP A 286 -7.91 -4.54 8.25
CA TRP A 286 -7.45 -5.15 7.00
C TRP A 286 -8.00 -6.56 6.81
N SER A 287 -8.09 -7.35 7.89
CA SER A 287 -8.54 -8.74 7.89
C SER A 287 -10.01 -8.94 7.48
N ASP A 288 -10.86 -7.91 7.61
CA ASP A 288 -12.26 -7.96 7.21
C ASP A 288 -12.45 -8.10 5.67
N THR A 289 -11.36 -8.23 4.91
CA THR A 289 -11.34 -8.05 3.46
C THR A 289 -11.14 -9.32 2.65
N GLY A 290 -10.94 -10.49 3.30
CA GLY A 290 -10.63 -11.74 2.59
C GLY A 290 -9.25 -11.78 1.89
N THR A 291 -8.49 -10.68 1.95
CA THR A 291 -7.18 -10.56 1.29
C THR A 291 -6.10 -11.45 1.88
N TYR A 292 -6.31 -11.93 3.11
CA TYR A 292 -5.40 -12.85 3.79
C TYR A 292 -5.11 -14.12 2.98
N GLU A 293 -6.13 -14.71 2.35
CA GLU A 293 -5.99 -15.94 1.55
C GLU A 293 -5.10 -15.74 0.32
N ALA A 294 -5.04 -14.51 -0.20
CA ALA A 294 -4.23 -14.19 -1.37
C ALA A 294 -2.72 -14.15 -1.08
N ILE A 295 -2.30 -13.74 0.14
CA ILE A 295 -0.87 -13.62 0.45
C ILE A 295 -0.22 -14.92 0.91
N VAL A 296 -0.99 -15.83 1.51
CA VAL A 296 -0.44 -17.08 2.06
C VAL A 296 0.26 -17.94 0.98
N PRO A 297 -0.28 -18.09 -0.24
CA PRO A 297 0.45 -18.77 -1.31
C PRO A 297 1.76 -18.07 -1.66
N LEU A 298 1.74 -16.73 -1.77
CA LEU A 298 2.90 -15.92 -2.17
C LEU A 298 4.07 -16.06 -1.20
N ILE A 299 3.83 -15.86 0.10
CA ILE A 299 4.89 -15.94 1.12
C ILE A 299 5.41 -17.37 1.34
N ASN A 300 4.72 -18.40 0.83
CA ASN A 300 5.14 -19.78 0.92
C ASN A 300 5.85 -20.28 -0.34
N MET A 301 6.07 -19.45 -1.33
CA MET A 301 6.89 -19.84 -2.49
C MET A 301 8.33 -20.05 -2.06
N ASP A 302 8.95 -21.07 -2.63
CA ASP A 302 10.32 -21.49 -2.25
C ASP A 302 11.37 -20.72 -3.04
N PHE A 303 11.41 -19.39 -2.82
CA PHE A 303 12.47 -18.54 -3.35
C PHE A 303 13.52 -18.28 -2.28
N ASP A 304 14.79 -18.42 -2.67
CA ASP A 304 15.91 -18.17 -1.77
C ASP A 304 15.88 -16.76 -1.19
N GLY A 305 15.98 -16.66 0.14
CA GLY A 305 15.95 -15.42 0.89
C GLY A 305 14.56 -14.80 1.10
N LEU A 306 13.47 -15.33 0.53
CA LEU A 306 12.12 -14.76 0.71
C LEU A 306 11.66 -14.79 2.18
N LYS A 307 11.79 -15.95 2.83
CA LYS A 307 11.39 -16.11 4.24
C LYS A 307 12.20 -15.22 5.16
N THR A 308 13.52 -15.18 4.95
CA THR A 308 14.43 -14.30 5.70
C THR A 308 14.02 -12.83 5.55
N ALA A 309 13.77 -12.37 4.32
CA ALA A 309 13.33 -11.00 4.05
C ALA A 309 12.03 -10.65 4.79
N ILE A 310 11.04 -11.54 4.81
CA ILE A 310 9.79 -11.33 5.53
C ILE A 310 10.02 -11.26 7.05
N ILE A 311 10.87 -12.11 7.60
CA ILE A 311 11.21 -12.09 9.03
C ILE A 311 11.93 -10.79 9.39
N GLU A 312 12.89 -10.36 8.58
CA GLU A 312 13.60 -9.08 8.76
C GLU A 312 12.62 -7.89 8.77
N MET A 313 11.71 -7.84 7.80
CA MET A 313 10.71 -6.78 7.74
C MET A 313 9.71 -6.81 8.89
N LEU A 314 9.29 -8.01 9.34
CA LEU A 314 8.46 -8.17 10.56
C LEU A 314 9.18 -7.67 11.81
N SER A 315 10.51 -7.81 11.85
CA SER A 315 11.36 -7.33 12.95
C SER A 315 11.60 -5.81 12.93
N GLY A 316 11.09 -5.11 11.88
CA GLY A 316 11.19 -3.65 11.76
C GLY A 316 12.30 -3.16 10.84
N ASN A 317 13.05 -4.07 10.19
CA ASN A 317 14.04 -3.71 9.17
C ASN A 317 13.39 -3.42 7.82
N SER A 318 14.15 -2.82 6.92
CA SER A 318 13.85 -2.75 5.49
C SER A 318 14.77 -3.70 4.72
N VAL A 319 14.31 -4.19 3.58
CA VAL A 319 15.05 -5.12 2.70
C VAL A 319 15.15 -4.50 1.33
N GLU A 320 16.35 -4.42 0.78
CA GLU A 320 16.59 -3.95 -0.58
C GLU A 320 15.95 -4.89 -1.61
N ILE A 321 15.24 -4.32 -2.59
CA ILE A 321 14.54 -5.03 -3.65
C ILE A 321 14.72 -4.34 -5.00
N ASP A 322 14.64 -5.12 -6.08
CA ASP A 322 14.50 -4.62 -7.45
C ASP A 322 13.06 -4.83 -7.96
N PRO A 323 12.21 -3.80 -7.96
CA PRO A 323 10.83 -3.93 -8.44
C PRO A 323 10.72 -3.99 -9.97
N THR A 324 11.83 -3.86 -10.71
CA THR A 324 11.79 -3.77 -12.17
C THR A 324 11.55 -5.12 -12.85
N THR A 325 11.84 -6.22 -12.17
CA THR A 325 11.67 -7.60 -12.67
C THR A 325 10.22 -8.07 -12.65
N PHE A 326 9.38 -7.52 -11.79
CA PHE A 326 7.99 -7.92 -11.62
C PHE A 326 7.15 -7.72 -12.90
N GLN A 327 6.49 -8.78 -13.37
CA GLN A 327 5.77 -8.79 -14.67
C GLN A 327 4.27 -8.64 -14.57
N ASN A 328 3.73 -8.28 -13.42
CA ASN A 328 2.29 -8.01 -13.20
C ASN A 328 1.35 -9.19 -13.52
N ASP A 329 1.85 -10.39 -13.52
CA ASP A 329 1.01 -11.57 -13.49
C ASP A 329 1.13 -12.23 -12.10
N MET A 330 0.05 -12.88 -11.66
CA MET A 330 -0.03 -13.51 -10.34
C MET A 330 0.50 -14.95 -10.34
N VAL A 331 1.14 -15.38 -11.41
CA VAL A 331 1.53 -16.79 -11.64
C VAL A 331 3.02 -16.95 -11.91
N ASN A 332 3.62 -16.06 -12.69
CA ASN A 332 5.02 -16.22 -13.15
C ASN A 332 5.97 -15.36 -12.32
N PHE A 333 6.18 -15.75 -11.08
CA PHE A 333 7.21 -15.17 -10.24
C PHE A 333 8.55 -15.88 -10.51
N THR A 334 9.62 -15.12 -10.69
CA THR A 334 10.95 -15.64 -11.03
C THR A 334 11.94 -15.55 -9.89
N CYS A 335 11.70 -14.64 -8.95
CA CYS A 335 12.58 -14.42 -7.79
C CYS A 335 11.78 -13.87 -6.59
N ARG A 336 12.45 -13.73 -5.44
CA ARG A 336 11.86 -13.17 -4.22
C ARG A 336 11.38 -11.73 -4.42
N ASP A 337 12.09 -10.94 -5.24
CA ASP A 337 11.78 -9.52 -5.42
C ASP A 337 10.48 -9.32 -6.20
N ASP A 338 10.12 -10.26 -7.09
CA ASP A 338 8.81 -10.28 -7.74
C ASP A 338 7.68 -10.45 -6.72
N ILE A 339 7.85 -11.37 -5.76
CA ILE A 339 6.88 -11.59 -4.68
C ILE A 339 6.77 -10.36 -3.78
N LEU A 340 7.91 -9.79 -3.37
CA LEU A 340 7.93 -8.61 -2.51
C LEU A 340 7.30 -7.41 -3.22
N THR A 341 7.54 -7.23 -4.52
CA THR A 341 6.91 -6.19 -5.34
C THR A 341 5.39 -6.40 -5.46
N CYS A 342 4.96 -7.64 -5.67
CA CYS A 342 3.53 -7.98 -5.64
C CYS A 342 2.90 -7.61 -4.29
N LEU A 343 3.55 -7.93 -3.17
CA LEU A 343 3.08 -7.57 -1.83
C LEU A 343 3.01 -6.05 -1.60
N ILE A 344 3.89 -5.25 -2.24
CA ILE A 344 3.79 -3.78 -2.23
C ILE A 344 2.53 -3.33 -2.95
N HIS A 345 2.25 -3.83 -4.15
CA HIS A 345 1.04 -3.47 -4.89
C HIS A 345 -0.25 -3.92 -4.19
N LEU A 346 -0.20 -5.06 -3.49
CA LEU A 346 -1.30 -5.54 -2.65
C LEU A 346 -1.47 -4.73 -1.35
N GLY A 347 -0.48 -3.91 -0.95
CA GLY A 347 -0.49 -3.08 0.24
C GLY A 347 -0.02 -3.76 1.53
N TYR A 348 0.61 -4.92 1.42
CA TYR A 348 1.22 -5.61 2.58
C TYR A 348 2.64 -5.12 2.89
N LEU A 349 3.27 -4.44 1.95
CA LEU A 349 4.57 -3.80 2.15
C LEU A 349 4.50 -2.34 1.71
N GLY A 350 5.27 -1.50 2.39
CA GLY A 350 5.65 -0.18 1.92
C GLY A 350 6.92 -0.27 1.06
N TYR A 351 7.17 0.77 0.28
CA TYR A 351 8.36 0.89 -0.56
C TYR A 351 8.95 2.29 -0.42
N ASP A 352 10.24 2.36 -0.22
CA ASP A 352 11.01 3.58 -0.22
C ASP A 352 11.81 3.66 -1.53
N GLN A 353 11.50 4.67 -2.36
CA GLN A 353 12.13 4.88 -3.65
C GLN A 353 13.59 5.32 -3.54
N ASP A 354 13.95 6.05 -2.50
CA ASP A 354 15.30 6.60 -2.33
C ASP A 354 16.28 5.51 -1.93
N THR A 355 15.85 4.58 -1.09
CA THR A 355 16.67 3.46 -0.61
C THR A 355 16.43 2.16 -1.37
N HIS A 356 15.51 2.14 -2.34
CA HIS A 356 15.08 0.93 -3.05
C HIS A 356 14.73 -0.23 -2.11
N SER A 357 14.03 0.05 -1.02
CA SER A 357 13.76 -0.95 0.01
C SER A 357 12.29 -1.13 0.32
N ALA A 358 11.91 -2.39 0.59
CA ALA A 358 10.60 -2.76 1.08
C ALA A 358 10.61 -2.88 2.60
N PHE A 359 9.48 -2.60 3.24
CA PHE A 359 9.32 -2.69 4.69
C PHE A 359 7.86 -2.95 5.08
N VAL A 360 7.63 -3.43 6.30
CA VAL A 360 6.27 -3.53 6.85
C VAL A 360 5.80 -2.14 7.27
N PRO A 361 4.71 -1.60 6.68
CA PRO A 361 4.36 -0.20 6.84
C PRO A 361 3.94 0.17 8.27
N ASN A 362 3.11 -0.66 8.92
CA ASN A 362 2.48 -0.30 10.19
C ASN A 362 2.13 -1.52 11.05
N GLU A 363 1.60 -1.27 12.24
CA GLU A 363 1.23 -2.31 13.19
C GLU A 363 0.07 -3.19 12.69
N GLU A 364 -0.91 -2.62 11.99
CA GLU A 364 -2.03 -3.36 11.39
C GLU A 364 -1.51 -4.45 10.45
N ILE A 365 -0.68 -4.07 9.47
CA ILE A 365 -0.12 -5.00 8.48
C ILE A 365 0.87 -5.97 9.12
N ARG A 366 1.65 -5.51 10.11
CA ARG A 366 2.57 -6.36 10.85
C ARG A 366 1.84 -7.53 11.50
N GLN A 367 0.69 -7.27 12.12
CA GLN A 367 -0.14 -8.32 12.73
C GLN A 367 -0.69 -9.30 11.70
N GLU A 368 -1.14 -8.81 10.53
CA GLU A 368 -1.67 -9.65 9.47
C GLU A 368 -0.60 -10.57 8.86
N LEU A 369 0.58 -10.03 8.55
CA LEU A 369 1.71 -10.84 8.07
C LEU A 369 2.17 -11.87 9.10
N ALA A 370 2.26 -11.49 10.38
CA ALA A 370 2.62 -12.42 11.45
C ALA A 370 1.61 -13.56 11.60
N LYS A 371 0.29 -13.29 11.47
CA LYS A 371 -0.74 -14.33 11.45
C LYS A 371 -0.57 -15.28 10.25
N ALA A 372 -0.24 -14.73 9.06
CA ALA A 372 -0.03 -15.52 7.86
C ALA A 372 1.14 -16.50 8.01
N VAL A 373 2.25 -16.03 8.55
CA VAL A 373 3.45 -16.82 8.81
C VAL A 373 3.18 -17.91 9.85
N LYS A 374 2.50 -17.59 10.98
CA LYS A 374 2.19 -18.54 12.07
C LYS A 374 1.30 -19.70 11.61
N ARG A 375 0.28 -19.45 10.79
CA ARG A 375 -0.66 -20.50 10.33
C ARG A 375 0.02 -21.61 9.53
N LYS A 376 1.09 -21.32 8.81
CA LYS A 376 1.81 -22.30 7.99
C LYS A 376 2.93 -23.03 8.72
N LYS A 377 3.08 -22.79 10.05
CA LYS A 377 4.09 -23.46 10.89
C LYS A 377 5.50 -23.40 10.23
N TRP A 378 5.94 -22.20 9.86
CA TRP A 378 7.32 -22.03 9.46
C TRP A 378 8.22 -22.43 10.65
N ASN A 379 8.89 -23.54 10.54
CA ASN A 379 9.73 -24.04 11.64
C ASN A 379 10.78 -23.02 12.04
N GLU A 380 11.40 -22.37 11.05
CA GLU A 380 12.35 -21.28 11.27
C GLU A 380 11.73 -20.14 12.08
N PHE A 381 10.52 -19.70 11.73
CA PHE A 381 9.84 -18.63 12.46
C PHE A 381 9.46 -19.04 13.89
N LEU A 382 9.05 -20.27 14.11
CA LEU A 382 8.73 -20.78 15.45
C LEU A 382 9.97 -20.87 16.33
N THR A 383 11.10 -21.36 15.77
CA THR A 383 12.40 -21.38 16.47
C THR A 383 12.83 -19.97 16.83
N PHE A 384 12.79 -19.05 15.88
CA PHE A 384 13.07 -17.62 16.12
C PHE A 384 12.21 -17.00 17.19
N GLN A 385 10.90 -17.26 17.14
CA GLN A 385 9.99 -16.70 18.13
C GLN A 385 10.31 -17.20 19.53
N GLN A 386 10.72 -18.45 19.67
CA GLN A 386 11.12 -19.02 20.95
C GLN A 386 12.44 -18.39 21.44
N GLU A 387 13.46 -18.35 20.61
CA GLU A 387 14.77 -17.71 20.93
C GLU A 387 14.62 -16.23 21.23
N SER A 388 13.78 -15.53 20.48
CA SER A 388 13.48 -14.13 20.73
C SER A 388 12.71 -13.92 22.04
N SER A 389 11.84 -14.86 22.44
CA SER A 389 11.19 -14.79 23.75
C SER A 389 12.22 -14.96 24.88
N GLU A 390 13.13 -15.92 24.77
CA GLU A 390 14.21 -16.12 25.74
C GLU A 390 15.11 -14.88 25.87
N LEU A 391 15.43 -14.23 24.72
CA LEU A 391 16.21 -13.00 24.70
C LEU A 391 15.44 -11.83 25.36
N LEU A 392 14.15 -11.66 25.09
CA LEU A 392 13.35 -10.63 25.71
C LEU A 392 13.24 -10.84 27.22
N ASP A 393 12.92 -12.06 27.66
CA ASP A 393 12.80 -12.40 29.08
C ASP A 393 14.12 -12.15 29.81
N ALA A 394 15.25 -12.58 29.23
CA ALA A 394 16.58 -12.30 29.78
C ALA A 394 16.88 -10.79 29.85
N THR A 395 16.42 -10.01 28.87
CA THR A 395 16.58 -8.55 28.88
C THR A 395 15.77 -7.90 30.01
N LEU A 396 14.54 -8.35 30.23
CA LEU A 396 13.67 -7.85 31.30
C LEU A 396 14.19 -8.22 32.67
N ASP A 397 14.78 -9.41 32.82
CA ASP A 397 15.42 -9.91 34.01
C ASP A 397 16.83 -9.31 34.22
N MET A 398 17.32 -8.52 33.28
CA MET A 398 18.67 -7.91 33.30
C MET A 398 19.81 -8.96 33.29
N ASP A 399 19.56 -10.17 32.76
CA ASP A 399 20.57 -11.22 32.61
C ASP A 399 21.45 -10.97 31.38
N THR A 400 22.50 -10.18 31.56
CA THR A 400 23.41 -9.73 30.51
C THR A 400 24.16 -10.86 29.83
N ASP A 401 24.46 -11.96 30.54
CA ASP A 401 25.18 -13.10 29.98
C ASP A 401 24.30 -13.92 29.06
N THR A 402 23.04 -14.12 29.44
CA THR A 402 22.05 -14.79 28.56
C THR A 402 21.72 -13.96 27.36
N VAL A 403 21.56 -12.63 27.50
CA VAL A 403 21.35 -11.72 26.36
C VAL A 403 22.52 -11.81 25.37
N ALA A 404 23.76 -11.73 25.83
CA ALA A 404 24.95 -11.83 24.98
C ALA A 404 25.02 -13.17 24.24
N ARG A 405 24.76 -14.29 24.91
CA ARG A 405 24.73 -15.64 24.30
C ARG A 405 23.61 -15.83 23.30
N SER A 406 22.41 -15.32 23.58
CA SER A 406 21.27 -15.39 22.67
C SER A 406 21.54 -14.63 21.38
N ILE A 407 22.14 -13.42 21.47
CA ILE A 407 22.54 -12.63 20.31
C ILE A 407 23.64 -13.35 19.52
N GLU A 408 24.61 -13.97 20.18
CA GLU A 408 25.67 -14.75 19.52
C GLU A 408 25.11 -15.94 18.77
N LYS A 409 24.14 -16.65 19.34
CA LYS A 409 23.46 -17.77 18.69
C LYS A 409 22.75 -17.33 17.42
N ILE A 410 21.92 -16.28 17.50
CA ILE A 410 21.20 -15.69 16.37
C ILE A 410 22.21 -15.22 15.31
N HIS A 411 23.30 -14.58 15.71
CA HIS A 411 24.37 -14.17 14.80
C HIS A 411 24.93 -15.37 14.02
N ASN A 412 25.28 -16.45 14.68
CA ASN A 412 25.89 -17.62 14.05
C ASN A 412 24.94 -18.32 13.08
N GLU A 413 23.65 -18.34 13.35
CA GLU A 413 22.63 -18.95 12.49
C GLU A 413 22.35 -18.13 11.25
N TYR A 414 22.44 -16.78 11.34
CA TYR A 414 22.07 -15.85 10.26
C TYR A 414 23.22 -15.11 9.60
N ALA A 415 24.43 -15.22 10.12
CA ALA A 415 25.63 -14.58 9.56
C ALA A 415 25.96 -15.00 8.12
N SER A 416 25.49 -16.15 7.67
CA SER A 416 25.65 -16.60 6.27
C SER A 416 24.79 -15.81 5.27
N ALA A 417 23.68 -15.24 5.73
CA ALA A 417 22.76 -14.45 4.90
C ALA A 417 23.10 -12.96 4.92
N ILE A 418 23.78 -12.48 5.97
CA ILE A 418 24.14 -11.08 6.18
C ILE A 418 25.66 -10.96 6.17
N GLN A 419 26.22 -10.12 5.29
CA GLN A 419 27.66 -9.79 5.36
C GLN A 419 27.95 -9.02 6.65
N TYR A 420 28.41 -9.73 7.68
CA TYR A 420 28.62 -9.20 9.02
C TYR A 420 29.93 -8.40 9.11
N ASN A 421 29.88 -7.14 8.72
CA ASN A 421 31.08 -6.32 8.58
C ASN A 421 31.06 -4.98 9.36
N ASN A 422 29.92 -4.57 9.91
CA ASN A 422 29.75 -3.25 10.53
C ASN A 422 28.58 -3.22 11.55
N GLU A 423 28.35 -2.06 12.15
CA GLU A 423 27.28 -1.79 13.11
C GLU A 423 25.87 -2.02 12.55
N ASN A 424 25.66 -1.79 11.24
CA ASN A 424 24.39 -2.03 10.55
C ASN A 424 24.02 -3.52 10.53
N SER A 425 25.01 -4.39 10.34
CA SER A 425 24.80 -5.84 10.39
C SER A 425 24.40 -6.31 11.79
N LEU A 426 25.01 -5.74 12.85
CA LEU A 426 24.62 -5.99 14.22
C LEU A 426 23.19 -5.51 14.50
N SER A 427 22.83 -4.36 13.95
CA SER A 427 21.48 -3.80 14.03
C SER A 427 20.42 -4.74 13.43
N SER A 428 20.70 -5.36 12.29
CA SER A 428 19.77 -6.31 11.64
C SER A 428 19.55 -7.56 12.49
N ILE A 429 20.63 -8.14 13.05
CA ILE A 429 20.55 -9.32 13.93
C ILE A 429 19.74 -9.02 15.18
N LEU A 430 19.94 -7.85 15.78
CA LEU A 430 19.18 -7.46 16.96
C LEU A 430 17.70 -7.26 16.70
N SER A 431 17.35 -6.69 15.55
CA SER A 431 15.94 -6.57 15.16
C SER A 431 15.27 -7.94 15.06
N ILE A 432 15.96 -8.92 14.49
CA ILE A 432 15.50 -10.32 14.43
C ILE A 432 15.41 -10.90 15.85
N GLY A 433 16.46 -10.69 16.67
CA GLY A 433 16.54 -11.20 18.04
C GLY A 433 15.38 -10.75 18.92
N TYR A 434 14.91 -9.52 18.74
CA TYR A 434 13.79 -8.98 19.51
C TYR A 434 12.42 -9.13 18.83
N LEU A 435 12.24 -10.10 17.92
CA LEU A 435 10.96 -10.33 17.22
C LEU A 435 9.77 -10.58 18.17
N SER A 436 10.00 -11.22 19.33
CA SER A 436 8.96 -11.48 20.34
C SER A 436 8.37 -10.21 20.95
N THR A 437 9.08 -9.08 20.89
CA THR A 437 8.58 -7.77 21.31
C THR A 437 7.29 -7.38 20.61
N MET A 438 7.02 -7.90 19.39
CA MET A 438 5.77 -7.65 18.65
C MET A 438 4.50 -7.88 19.47
N ARG A 439 4.55 -8.78 20.44
CA ARG A 439 3.39 -9.06 21.30
C ARG A 439 3.10 -7.90 22.25
N TYR A 440 4.13 -7.32 22.85
CA TYR A 440 4.04 -6.40 23.98
C TYR A 440 4.38 -4.96 23.62
N TYR A 441 5.13 -4.76 22.53
CA TYR A 441 5.67 -3.48 22.08
C TYR A 441 5.15 -3.11 20.70
N PHE A 442 5.13 -1.84 20.41
CA PHE A 442 5.00 -1.33 19.05
C PHE A 442 6.22 -1.71 18.19
N LYS A 443 6.12 -1.48 16.86
CA LYS A 443 7.27 -1.58 15.97
C LYS A 443 8.44 -0.76 16.53
N PRO A 444 9.66 -1.32 16.60
CA PRO A 444 10.80 -0.56 17.11
C PRO A 444 11.04 0.71 16.29
N ILE A 445 11.33 1.79 17.00
CA ILE A 445 11.72 3.05 16.36
C ILE A 445 13.24 3.01 16.25
N ARG A 446 13.75 3.06 15.01
CA ARG A 446 15.18 3.14 14.72
C ARG A 446 15.61 4.60 14.67
N GLU A 447 16.87 4.85 15.03
CA GLU A 447 17.42 6.20 15.04
C GLU A 447 16.48 7.18 15.76
N PHE A 448 16.01 6.78 16.96
CA PHE A 448 15.07 7.57 17.74
C PHE A 448 15.68 8.90 18.13
N PRO A 449 15.10 10.04 17.67
CA PRO A 449 15.66 11.35 17.98
C PRO A 449 15.54 11.67 19.46
N ALA A 450 16.66 11.95 20.11
CA ALA A 450 16.76 12.30 21.50
C ALA A 450 17.69 13.51 21.66
N GLY A 451 17.32 14.47 22.42
CA GLY A 451 17.89 15.81 22.66
C GLY A 451 19.25 16.17 22.05
N ARG A 452 20.25 15.28 22.08
CA ARG A 452 21.61 15.50 21.56
C ARG A 452 22.07 14.41 20.57
N GLY A 453 21.14 13.70 19.93
CA GLY A 453 21.46 12.66 18.95
C GLY A 453 20.33 11.66 18.78
N PHE A 454 20.68 10.41 18.44
CA PHE A 454 19.72 9.35 18.18
C PHE A 454 20.07 8.11 19.00
N ALA A 455 19.06 7.36 19.48
CA ALA A 455 19.24 6.00 19.97
C ALA A 455 19.05 5.02 18.80
N ASP A 456 19.85 3.95 18.75
CA ASP A 456 19.78 3.00 17.63
C ASP A 456 18.41 2.32 17.55
N PHE A 457 17.86 1.90 18.70
CA PHE A 457 16.50 1.38 18.81
C PHE A 457 15.79 1.84 20.08
N VAL A 458 14.49 2.11 19.94
CA VAL A 458 13.59 2.28 21.07
C VAL A 458 12.36 1.39 20.88
N TYR A 459 12.09 0.55 21.88
CA TYR A 459 10.89 -0.28 21.95
C TYR A 459 9.94 0.34 22.96
N LEU A 460 8.79 0.84 22.51
CA LEU A 460 7.75 1.42 23.35
C LEU A 460 6.68 0.38 23.62
N PRO A 461 6.35 0.09 24.90
CA PRO A 461 5.30 -0.87 25.22
C PRO A 461 3.93 -0.38 24.74
N LYS A 462 3.08 -1.31 24.32
CA LYS A 462 1.67 -1.01 24.01
C LYS A 462 0.96 -0.59 25.31
N PRO A 463 -0.03 0.31 25.26
CA PRO A 463 -0.69 0.85 26.46
C PRO A 463 -1.22 -0.22 27.42
N GLU A 464 -1.73 -1.33 26.90
CA GLU A 464 -2.22 -2.45 27.68
C GLU A 464 -1.15 -3.21 28.46
N TYR A 465 0.13 -3.07 28.07
CA TYR A 465 1.29 -3.73 28.67
C TYR A 465 2.26 -2.75 29.35
N SER A 466 2.01 -1.44 29.31
CA SER A 466 2.94 -0.41 29.80
C SER A 466 3.24 -0.46 31.30
N ARG A 467 2.40 -1.15 32.10
CA ARG A 467 2.62 -1.37 33.53
C ARG A 467 3.65 -2.46 33.82
N ASP A 468 3.63 -3.51 32.98
CA ASP A 468 4.43 -4.72 33.22
C ASP A 468 5.71 -4.74 32.36
N TYR A 469 5.74 -3.97 31.27
CA TYR A 469 6.84 -3.94 30.31
C TYR A 469 7.46 -2.54 30.24
N PRO A 470 8.78 -2.39 30.55
CA PRO A 470 9.49 -1.12 30.44
C PRO A 470 9.72 -0.73 28.98
N ALA A 471 9.95 0.54 28.69
CA ALA A 471 10.56 0.89 27.41
C ALA A 471 12.01 0.41 27.37
N LEU A 472 12.46 -0.10 26.22
CA LEU A 472 13.84 -0.52 26.01
C LEU A 472 14.53 0.51 25.12
N VAL A 473 15.61 1.12 25.63
CA VAL A 473 16.48 2.02 24.86
C VAL A 473 17.76 1.27 24.58
N VAL A 474 17.98 0.91 23.32
CA VAL A 474 19.10 0.05 22.91
C VAL A 474 20.10 0.84 22.08
N GLU A 475 21.37 0.72 22.43
CA GLU A 475 22.49 1.30 21.69
C GLU A 475 23.54 0.23 21.38
N LEU A 476 24.08 0.28 20.19
CA LEU A 476 25.01 -0.70 19.66
C LEU A 476 26.43 -0.15 19.59
N LYS A 477 27.40 -1.02 19.73
CA LYS A 477 28.81 -0.67 19.51
C LYS A 477 29.56 -1.77 18.80
N TRP A 478 30.32 -1.36 17.80
CA TRP A 478 31.19 -2.22 17.02
C TRP A 478 32.64 -2.01 17.43
N ASN A 479 33.32 -3.07 17.84
CA ASN A 479 34.71 -3.02 18.38
C ASN A 479 34.92 -2.04 19.53
N GLN A 480 33.89 -1.80 20.32
CA GLN A 480 33.95 -0.97 21.55
C GLN A 480 33.28 -1.72 22.70
N ASN A 481 33.41 -1.19 23.92
CA ASN A 481 32.79 -1.79 25.09
C ASN A 481 31.30 -1.46 25.21
N ALA A 482 30.46 -2.41 25.61
CA ALA A 482 29.03 -2.22 25.84
C ALA A 482 28.71 -1.10 26.85
N GLN A 483 29.58 -0.88 27.85
CA GLN A 483 29.46 0.25 28.78
C GLN A 483 29.54 1.62 28.08
N THR A 484 30.21 1.71 26.93
CA THR A 484 30.26 2.93 26.11
C THR A 484 28.90 3.23 25.50
N ALA A 485 28.12 2.20 25.11
CA ALA A 485 26.76 2.34 24.66
C ALA A 485 25.85 2.96 25.73
N ILE A 486 25.90 2.44 26.96
CA ILE A 486 25.12 2.99 28.08
C ILE A 486 25.46 4.45 28.35
N ARG A 487 26.76 4.81 28.36
CA ARG A 487 27.19 6.21 28.54
C ARG A 487 26.66 7.10 27.41
N GLN A 488 26.61 6.58 26.20
CA GLN A 488 26.09 7.33 25.03
C GLN A 488 24.58 7.57 25.16
N ILE A 489 23.77 6.55 25.52
CA ILE A 489 22.34 6.71 25.80
C ILE A 489 22.09 7.84 26.80
N LYS A 490 22.83 7.84 27.92
CA LYS A 490 22.69 8.87 28.99
C LYS A 490 23.12 10.25 28.49
N ASN A 491 24.25 10.36 27.79
CA ASN A 491 24.78 11.64 27.31
C ASN A 491 23.87 12.28 26.24
N ARG A 492 23.11 11.49 25.50
CA ARG A 492 22.16 11.95 24.48
C ARG A 492 20.77 12.26 25.04
N GLN A 493 20.56 12.04 26.35
CA GLN A 493 19.27 12.25 27.04
C GLN A 493 18.13 11.42 26.41
N CYS A 494 18.45 10.21 25.95
CA CYS A 494 17.45 9.31 25.35
C CYS A 494 16.36 8.89 26.35
N PRO A 495 16.66 8.58 27.63
CA PRO A 495 15.64 8.21 28.59
C PRO A 495 14.61 9.30 28.86
N GLU A 496 15.01 10.57 28.89
CA GLU A 496 14.13 11.72 29.06
C GLU A 496 13.17 11.89 27.90
N ALA A 497 13.63 11.62 26.68
CA ALA A 497 12.78 11.66 25.49
C ALA A 497 11.72 10.54 25.49
N VAL A 498 11.98 9.42 26.16
CA VAL A 498 11.07 8.27 26.29
C VAL A 498 10.17 8.39 27.52
N ALA A 499 10.52 9.21 28.51
CA ALA A 499 9.75 9.37 29.75
C ALA A 499 8.28 9.78 29.56
N ASN A 500 7.97 10.45 28.45
CA ASN A 500 6.59 10.78 28.08
C ASN A 500 5.71 9.55 27.75
N TYR A 501 6.31 8.39 27.52
CA TYR A 501 5.60 7.16 27.16
C TYR A 501 5.50 6.16 28.30
N THR A 502 6.51 6.12 29.19
CA THR A 502 6.55 5.24 30.36
C THR A 502 7.59 5.72 31.38
N GLU A 503 7.25 5.56 32.66
CA GLU A 503 8.15 5.88 33.77
C GLU A 503 9.23 4.79 34.02
N ASN A 504 9.06 3.61 33.40
CA ASN A 504 9.95 2.47 33.59
C ASN A 504 10.75 2.21 32.31
N ASN A 505 12.06 2.47 32.36
CA ASN A 505 12.96 2.36 31.23
C ASN A 505 14.16 1.47 31.53
N LEU A 506 14.50 0.57 30.59
CA LEU A 506 15.76 -0.18 30.60
C LEU A 506 16.70 0.36 29.52
N LEU A 507 17.93 0.63 29.90
CA LEU A 507 19.00 1.01 28.98
C LEU A 507 19.81 -0.24 28.68
N VAL A 508 19.90 -0.59 27.40
CA VAL A 508 20.54 -1.83 26.93
C VAL A 508 21.70 -1.46 26.00
N GLY A 509 22.90 -1.69 26.45
CA GLY A 509 24.12 -1.51 25.65
C GLY A 509 24.61 -2.86 25.14
N ILE A 510 24.74 -3.00 23.84
CA ILE A 510 25.21 -4.24 23.20
C ILE A 510 26.43 -3.93 22.34
N SER A 511 27.47 -4.78 22.44
CA SER A 511 28.66 -4.62 21.62
C SER A 511 29.12 -5.94 21.02
N TYR A 512 29.82 -5.83 19.88
CA TYR A 512 30.51 -6.94 19.24
C TYR A 512 31.99 -6.65 19.10
N ASP A 513 32.84 -7.59 19.54
CA ASP A 513 34.27 -7.57 19.32
C ASP A 513 34.66 -8.48 18.18
N LYS A 514 35.09 -7.88 17.04
CA LYS A 514 35.47 -8.60 15.82
C LYS A 514 36.72 -9.49 16.01
N LYS A 515 37.62 -9.13 16.95
CA LYS A 515 38.86 -9.91 17.19
C LYS A 515 38.56 -11.16 18.00
N GLN A 516 37.74 -11.02 19.04
CA GLN A 516 37.36 -12.11 19.92
C GLN A 516 36.14 -12.89 19.37
N LYS A 517 35.40 -12.30 18.43
CA LYS A 517 34.12 -12.81 17.88
C LYS A 517 33.08 -13.03 18.99
N THR A 518 33.01 -12.14 19.95
CA THR A 518 32.11 -12.24 21.10
C THR A 518 31.18 -11.05 21.19
N HIS A 519 29.96 -11.31 21.67
CA HIS A 519 29.01 -10.25 22.04
C HIS A 519 29.10 -9.98 23.53
N ASN A 520 28.89 -8.73 23.92
CA ASN A 520 28.78 -8.32 25.32
C ASN A 520 27.56 -7.43 25.50
N CYS A 521 26.89 -7.57 26.63
CA CYS A 521 25.73 -6.79 27.01
C CYS A 521 25.90 -6.13 28.36
N VAL A 522 25.34 -4.94 28.49
CA VAL A 522 25.18 -4.24 29.78
C VAL A 522 23.76 -3.69 29.83
N ILE A 523 23.05 -3.94 30.92
CA ILE A 523 21.69 -3.45 31.11
C ILE A 523 21.63 -2.64 32.41
N GLU A 524 21.03 -1.46 32.35
CA GLU A 524 20.83 -0.61 33.50
C GLU A 524 19.37 -0.13 33.57
N LYS A 525 18.80 -0.13 34.77
CA LYS A 525 17.50 0.48 35.00
C LYS A 525 17.68 1.99 35.13
N TYR A 526 16.91 2.74 34.34
CA TYR A 526 16.87 4.19 34.47
C TYR A 526 15.88 4.58 35.55
N SER A 527 16.31 5.28 36.56
CA SER A 527 15.49 5.98 37.55
C SER A 527 15.86 7.46 37.50
N GLU A 528 14.89 8.33 37.26
CA GLU A 528 15.07 9.76 37.47
C GLU A 528 15.53 9.99 38.92
N LYS A 529 16.61 10.77 39.05
CA LYS A 529 17.08 11.25 40.36
C LYS A 529 16.30 12.47 40.79
#